data_c53f54403ed361c7c0d13b471707f94b
#
_entry.id   c53f54403ed361c7c0d13b471707f94b
#
_cell.length_a   1.000
_cell.length_b   1.000
_cell.length_c   1.000
_cell.angle_alpha   90.00
_cell.angle_beta   90.00
_cell.angle_gamma   90.00
#
_symmetry.space_group_name_H-M   'P 1'
#
loop_
_entity.id
_entity.type
_entity.pdbx_description
1 polymer ?
#
loop_
_entity_poly.entity_id
_entity_poly.type
_entity_poly.pdbx_seq_one_letter_code
_entity_poly.pdbx_strand_id
1 'polypeptide(L)'
;YKRLVKCAYKRGDERMAMLLQTICATGIRVSEVPYITIEAVKQGKAEVECKGRIRTVFLTRRLCYMLLDYAKKSHIDSGMIFVTRSGKALDRSNIWRNMKKLCEGADVLWDKVFPHNFRHLFARLYYEQEKNLVRLADILGHSNINTTRIYTMESGRNHMRQLEKLEVLFDFYNKFSLLL
;
A
#
# COMPACT_ATOMS: atom_id res chain seq x y z
N TYR A 1 9.91 0.51 -5.00
CA TYR A 1 8.92 1.55 -4.82
C TYR A 1 9.54 2.95 -4.81
N LYS A 2 10.45 3.25 -3.85
CA LYS A 2 11.08 4.57 -3.70
C LYS A 2 11.76 5.05 -5.00
N ARG A 3 12.42 4.16 -5.76
CA ARG A 3 13.06 4.48 -7.05
C ARG A 3 12.02 4.93 -8.10
N LEU A 4 10.87 4.27 -8.17
CA LEU A 4 9.78 4.65 -9.09
C LEU A 4 9.19 6.02 -8.75
N VAL A 5 8.94 6.30 -7.48
CA VAL A 5 8.44 7.61 -7.03
C VAL A 5 9.45 8.72 -7.35
N LYS A 6 10.75 8.50 -7.06
CA LYS A 6 11.82 9.45 -7.41
C LYS A 6 11.90 9.67 -8.91
N CYS A 7 11.79 8.61 -9.72
CA CYS A 7 11.80 8.71 -11.17
C CYS A 7 10.60 9.52 -11.70
N ALA A 8 9.40 9.31 -11.15
CA ALA A 8 8.21 10.07 -11.51
C ALA A 8 8.41 11.58 -11.24
N TYR A 9 8.91 11.96 -10.06
CA TYR A 9 9.24 13.35 -9.76
C TYR A 9 10.31 13.93 -10.69
N LYS A 10 11.40 13.21 -10.97
CA LYS A 10 12.45 13.65 -11.90
C LYS A 10 11.93 13.89 -13.32
N ARG A 11 10.89 13.17 -13.74
CA ARG A 11 10.23 13.33 -15.04
C ARG A 11 9.14 14.41 -15.05
N GLY A 12 8.91 15.09 -13.92
CA GLY A 12 7.82 16.05 -13.77
C GLY A 12 6.43 15.42 -13.71
N ASP A 13 6.33 14.08 -13.59
CA ASP A 13 5.04 13.40 -13.46
C ASP A 13 4.65 13.28 -11.96
N GLU A 14 4.35 14.46 -11.37
CA GLU A 14 3.94 14.55 -9.97
C GLU A 14 2.65 13.78 -9.71
N ARG A 15 1.71 13.76 -10.66
CA ARG A 15 0.48 12.99 -10.58
C ARG A 15 0.75 11.51 -10.36
N MET A 16 1.65 10.92 -11.16
CA MET A 16 2.02 9.51 -11.01
C MET A 16 2.76 9.26 -9.71
N ALA A 17 3.67 10.16 -9.31
CA ALA A 17 4.36 10.07 -8.02
C ALA A 17 3.37 10.05 -6.84
N MET A 18 2.37 10.92 -6.86
CA MET A 18 1.32 10.97 -5.83
C MET A 18 0.42 9.75 -5.87
N LEU A 19 0.04 9.26 -7.06
CA LEU A 19 -0.77 8.05 -7.21
C LEU A 19 -0.06 6.81 -6.63
N LEU A 20 1.22 6.61 -6.94
CA LEU A 20 2.02 5.52 -6.39
C LEU A 20 2.08 5.57 -4.86
N GLN A 21 2.29 6.76 -4.30
CA GLN A 21 2.33 6.97 -2.85
C GLN A 21 0.96 6.70 -2.22
N THR A 22 -0.12 7.14 -2.85
CA THR A 22 -1.50 6.89 -2.36
C THR A 22 -1.80 5.40 -2.30
N ILE A 23 -1.51 4.65 -3.37
CA ILE A 23 -1.72 3.18 -3.37
C ILE A 23 -0.88 2.49 -2.29
N CYS A 24 0.40 2.89 -2.14
CA CYS A 24 1.29 2.30 -1.14
C CYS A 24 0.96 2.69 0.30
N ALA A 25 0.36 3.85 0.53
CA ALA A 25 0.03 4.32 1.88
C ALA A 25 -1.34 3.83 2.38
N THR A 26 -2.24 3.44 1.48
CA THR A 26 -3.63 3.10 1.80
C THR A 26 -4.02 1.67 1.42
N GLY A 27 -3.26 1.02 0.55
CA GLY A 27 -3.64 -0.26 -0.04
C GLY A 27 -4.88 -0.18 -0.93
N ILE A 28 -5.29 1.00 -1.40
CA ILE A 28 -6.46 1.20 -2.27
C ILE A 28 -6.32 0.43 -3.59
N ARG A 29 -7.41 -0.10 -4.13
CA ARG A 29 -7.43 -0.68 -5.48
C ARG A 29 -7.40 0.42 -6.54
N VAL A 30 -6.83 0.13 -7.71
CA VAL A 30 -6.82 1.10 -8.82
C VAL A 30 -8.22 1.53 -9.24
N SER A 31 -9.19 0.62 -9.24
CA SER A 31 -10.59 0.94 -9.53
C SER A 31 -11.24 1.88 -8.50
N GLU A 32 -10.66 1.96 -7.31
CA GLU A 32 -11.14 2.80 -6.21
C GLU A 32 -10.46 4.18 -6.17
N VAL A 33 -9.44 4.42 -7.01
CA VAL A 33 -8.71 5.69 -7.08
C VAL A 33 -9.62 6.90 -7.31
N PRO A 34 -10.70 6.84 -8.11
CA PRO A 34 -11.63 7.95 -8.29
C PRO A 34 -12.31 8.44 -7.00
N TYR A 35 -12.39 7.60 -5.96
CA TYR A 35 -12.94 8.01 -4.65
C TYR A 35 -11.97 8.87 -3.83
N ILE A 36 -10.71 9.03 -4.25
CA ILE A 36 -9.77 9.99 -3.65
C ILE A 36 -10.09 11.38 -4.20
N THR A 37 -11.02 12.04 -3.55
CA THR A 37 -11.48 13.38 -3.90
C THR A 37 -10.93 14.42 -2.92
N ILE A 38 -11.02 15.68 -3.29
CA ILE A 38 -10.65 16.81 -2.41
C ILE A 38 -11.41 16.72 -1.08
N GLU A 39 -12.71 16.42 -1.16
CA GLU A 39 -13.60 16.32 0.00
C GLU A 39 -13.18 15.16 0.90
N ALA A 40 -12.91 13.99 0.33
CA ALA A 40 -12.43 12.82 1.06
C ALA A 40 -11.08 13.09 1.75
N VAL A 41 -10.17 13.77 1.06
CA VAL A 41 -8.85 14.12 1.62
C VAL A 41 -8.97 15.13 2.74
N LYS A 42 -9.86 16.12 2.64
CA LYS A 42 -10.15 17.08 3.74
C LYS A 42 -10.72 16.37 4.98
N GLN A 43 -11.51 15.30 4.78
CA GLN A 43 -12.07 14.48 5.87
C GLN A 43 -11.06 13.44 6.42
N GLY A 44 -9.94 13.21 5.75
CA GLY A 44 -8.97 12.17 6.12
C GLY A 44 -9.44 10.73 5.84
N LYS A 45 -10.53 10.55 5.09
CA LYS A 45 -11.09 9.24 4.74
C LYS A 45 -11.85 9.29 3.42
N ALA A 46 -11.81 8.19 2.68
CA ALA A 46 -12.61 7.99 1.48
C ALA A 46 -13.52 6.77 1.67
N GLU A 47 -14.79 6.90 1.33
CA GLU A 47 -15.72 5.77 1.28
C GLU A 47 -15.70 5.20 -0.14
N VAL A 48 -15.27 3.95 -0.25
CA VAL A 48 -15.12 3.27 -1.55
C VAL A 48 -16.13 2.13 -1.64
N GLU A 49 -16.81 2.08 -2.75
CA GLU A 49 -17.75 1.00 -3.06
C GLU A 49 -17.10 -0.01 -4.01
N CYS A 50 -17.20 -1.28 -3.66
CA CYS A 50 -16.75 -2.37 -4.52
C CYS A 50 -17.68 -3.57 -4.38
N LYS A 51 -18.34 -3.96 -5.47
CA LYS A 51 -19.27 -5.11 -5.53
C LYS A 51 -20.40 -5.03 -4.48
N GLY A 52 -21.01 -3.87 -4.33
CA GLY A 52 -22.11 -3.62 -3.40
C GLY A 52 -21.70 -3.55 -1.93
N ARG A 53 -20.40 -3.46 -1.64
CA ARG A 53 -19.89 -3.27 -0.28
C ARG A 53 -19.16 -1.94 -0.17
N ILE A 54 -19.48 -1.19 0.86
CA ILE A 54 -18.80 0.06 1.19
C ILE A 54 -17.76 -0.22 2.25
N ARG A 55 -16.56 0.30 2.06
CA ARG A 55 -15.51 0.33 3.08
C ARG A 55 -14.87 1.68 3.17
N THR A 56 -14.34 2.01 4.33
CA THR A 56 -13.59 3.23 4.55
C THR A 56 -12.11 3.00 4.27
N VAL A 57 -11.50 3.88 3.47
CA VAL A 57 -10.07 4.00 3.26
C VAL A 57 -9.56 5.20 4.05
N PHE A 58 -8.75 4.96 5.07
CA PHE A 58 -8.17 6.01 5.88
C PHE A 58 -6.96 6.65 5.19
N LEU A 59 -6.88 7.98 5.26
CA LEU A 59 -5.80 8.77 4.70
C LEU A 59 -5.00 9.40 5.86
N THR A 60 -3.71 9.12 5.91
CA THR A 60 -2.86 9.72 6.95
C THR A 60 -2.75 11.24 6.76
N ARG A 61 -2.57 11.99 7.84
CA ARG A 61 -2.42 13.45 7.79
C ARG A 61 -1.36 13.90 6.79
N ARG A 62 -0.22 13.19 6.75
CA ARG A 62 0.86 13.49 5.81
C ARG A 62 0.42 13.29 4.37
N LEU A 63 -0.29 12.19 4.07
CA LEU A 63 -0.80 11.94 2.72
C LEU A 63 -1.82 13.00 2.31
N CYS A 64 -2.74 13.36 3.21
CA CYS A 64 -3.72 14.43 2.97
C CYS A 64 -3.04 15.75 2.62
N TYR A 65 -2.04 16.17 3.40
CA TYR A 65 -1.27 17.38 3.12
C TYR A 65 -0.63 17.34 1.72
N MET A 66 0.04 16.23 1.37
CA MET A 66 0.69 16.07 0.06
C MET A 66 -0.33 16.08 -1.09
N LEU A 67 -1.49 15.45 -0.92
CA LEU A 67 -2.55 15.41 -1.93
C LEU A 67 -3.18 16.80 -2.14
N LEU A 68 -3.42 17.56 -1.07
CA LEU A 68 -3.96 18.91 -1.17
C LEU A 68 -2.95 19.88 -1.80
N ASP A 69 -1.66 19.77 -1.48
CA ASP A 69 -0.60 20.55 -2.12
C ASP A 69 -0.52 20.26 -3.62
N TYR A 70 -0.53 18.97 -3.99
CA TYR A 70 -0.59 18.56 -5.39
C TYR A 70 -1.83 19.10 -6.10
N ALA A 71 -3.02 18.96 -5.49
CA ALA A 71 -4.27 19.43 -6.05
C ALA A 71 -4.25 20.94 -6.31
N LYS A 72 -3.76 21.74 -5.33
CA LYS A 72 -3.57 23.17 -5.46
C LYS A 72 -2.66 23.54 -6.64
N LYS A 73 -1.50 22.87 -6.77
CA LYS A 73 -0.56 23.08 -7.90
C LYS A 73 -1.15 22.69 -9.25
N SER A 74 -2.08 21.73 -9.23
CA SER A 74 -2.75 21.23 -10.44
C SER A 74 -4.07 21.93 -10.74
N HIS A 75 -4.44 22.97 -9.98
CA HIS A 75 -5.70 23.72 -10.10
C HIS A 75 -6.93 22.81 -10.00
N ILE A 76 -6.92 21.88 -9.05
CA ILE A 76 -8.05 20.97 -8.75
C ILE A 76 -8.68 21.41 -7.44
N ASP A 77 -9.83 22.07 -7.51
CA ASP A 77 -10.47 22.68 -6.34
C ASP A 77 -11.55 21.78 -5.69
N SER A 78 -12.09 20.81 -6.45
CA SER A 78 -13.13 19.88 -5.98
C SER A 78 -13.12 18.57 -6.76
N GLY A 79 -13.76 17.54 -6.21
CA GLY A 79 -13.91 16.23 -6.85
C GLY A 79 -12.62 15.41 -6.93
N MET A 80 -12.50 14.58 -7.96
CA MET A 80 -11.40 13.62 -8.11
C MET A 80 -10.03 14.29 -8.24
N ILE A 81 -9.05 13.84 -7.45
CA ILE A 81 -7.67 14.36 -7.50
C ILE A 81 -6.89 13.76 -8.68
N PHE A 82 -7.10 12.50 -8.98
CA PHE A 82 -6.37 11.80 -10.04
C PHE A 82 -7.15 11.79 -11.35
N VAL A 83 -6.99 12.86 -12.13
CA VAL A 83 -7.70 13.06 -13.39
C VAL A 83 -6.75 13.16 -14.59
N THR A 84 -7.27 12.92 -15.78
CA THR A 84 -6.62 13.22 -17.06
C THR A 84 -6.53 14.73 -17.29
N ARG A 85 -5.84 15.17 -18.35
CA ARG A 85 -5.86 16.59 -18.75
C ARG A 85 -7.25 17.11 -19.10
N SER A 86 -8.16 16.22 -19.49
CA SER A 86 -9.56 16.55 -19.79
C SER A 86 -10.52 16.43 -18.58
N GLY A 87 -9.97 16.29 -17.35
CA GLY A 87 -10.78 16.19 -16.13
C GLY A 87 -11.44 14.81 -15.88
N LYS A 88 -11.23 13.83 -16.75
CA LYS A 88 -11.80 12.48 -16.59
C LYS A 88 -10.97 11.64 -15.63
N ALA A 89 -11.60 10.69 -14.91
CA ALA A 89 -10.89 9.72 -14.08
C ALA A 89 -9.79 8.99 -14.87
N LEU A 90 -8.69 8.67 -14.20
CA LEU A 90 -7.64 7.84 -14.79
C LEU A 90 -8.17 6.42 -14.95
N ASP A 91 -8.09 5.87 -16.15
CA ASP A 91 -8.40 4.47 -16.37
C ASP A 91 -7.22 3.55 -15.97
N ARG A 92 -7.54 2.29 -15.67
CA ARG A 92 -6.58 1.29 -15.22
C ARG A 92 -5.44 1.08 -16.23
N SER A 93 -5.74 1.08 -17.54
CA SER A 93 -4.75 0.81 -18.58
C SER A 93 -3.75 1.97 -18.70
N ASN A 94 -4.23 3.21 -18.57
CA ASN A 94 -3.39 4.39 -18.56
C ASN A 94 -2.47 4.41 -17.33
N ILE A 95 -3.01 4.10 -16.14
CA ILE A 95 -2.20 3.98 -14.92
C ILE A 95 -1.11 2.94 -15.12
N TRP A 96 -1.47 1.74 -15.58
CA TRP A 96 -0.53 0.65 -15.81
C TRP A 96 0.56 1.05 -16.81
N ARG A 97 0.17 1.62 -17.96
CA ARG A 97 1.13 2.05 -19.00
C ARG A 97 2.10 3.11 -18.49
N ASN A 98 1.61 4.09 -17.74
CA ASN A 98 2.46 5.14 -17.17
C ASN A 98 3.40 4.60 -16.09
N MET A 99 2.95 3.65 -15.27
CA MET A 99 3.83 2.96 -14.32
C MET A 99 4.96 2.21 -15.02
N LYS A 100 4.66 1.52 -16.14
CA LYS A 100 5.67 0.81 -16.94
C LYS A 100 6.74 1.75 -17.53
N LYS A 101 6.33 2.93 -17.98
CA LYS A 101 7.28 3.95 -18.50
C LYS A 101 8.30 4.43 -17.46
N LEU A 102 8.02 4.26 -16.16
CA LEU A 102 8.95 4.62 -15.11
C LEU A 102 10.04 3.58 -14.87
N CYS A 103 9.84 2.32 -15.32
CA CYS A 103 10.69 1.19 -14.95
C CYS A 103 12.13 1.39 -15.40
N GLU A 104 12.34 1.80 -16.65
CA GLU A 104 13.68 2.03 -17.20
C GLU A 104 14.45 3.09 -16.43
N GLY A 105 13.87 4.28 -16.28
CA GLY A 105 14.51 5.38 -15.55
C GLY A 105 14.62 5.15 -14.03
N ALA A 106 13.92 4.16 -13.49
CA ALA A 106 13.98 3.78 -12.09
C ALA A 106 14.89 2.57 -11.84
N ASP A 107 15.43 1.95 -12.89
CA ASP A 107 16.17 0.69 -12.81
C ASP A 107 15.40 -0.37 -12.01
N VAL A 108 14.18 -0.68 -12.45
CA VAL A 108 13.27 -1.64 -11.84
C VAL A 108 12.73 -2.58 -12.90
N LEU A 109 12.72 -3.87 -12.59
CA LEU A 109 12.18 -4.89 -13.48
C LEU A 109 10.71 -4.60 -13.78
N TRP A 110 10.39 -4.45 -15.05
CA TRP A 110 9.07 -4.03 -15.52
C TRP A 110 7.97 -5.04 -15.17
N ASP A 111 8.26 -6.35 -15.14
CA ASP A 111 7.35 -7.42 -14.79
C ASP A 111 6.86 -7.35 -13.34
N LYS A 112 7.64 -6.70 -12.45
CA LYS A 112 7.30 -6.48 -11.04
C LYS A 112 6.49 -5.21 -10.79
N VAL A 113 6.33 -4.33 -11.80
CA VAL A 113 5.69 -3.02 -11.62
C VAL A 113 4.26 -3.04 -12.17
N PHE A 114 3.30 -3.23 -11.28
CA PHE A 114 1.86 -3.12 -11.56
C PHE A 114 1.10 -2.74 -10.27
N PRO A 115 -0.06 -2.11 -10.38
CA PRO A 115 -0.75 -1.52 -9.23
C PRO A 115 -0.99 -2.49 -8.07
N HIS A 116 -1.29 -3.74 -8.38
CA HIS A 116 -1.55 -4.76 -7.36
C HIS A 116 -0.32 -5.03 -6.49
N ASN A 117 0.89 -4.97 -7.05
CA ASN A 117 2.12 -5.13 -6.27
C ASN A 117 2.34 -3.99 -5.27
N PHE A 118 1.86 -2.78 -5.54
CA PHE A 118 1.94 -1.68 -4.57
C PHE A 118 0.97 -1.89 -3.40
N ARG A 119 -0.20 -2.44 -3.68
CA ARG A 119 -1.13 -2.87 -2.64
C ARG A 119 -0.58 -4.06 -1.84
N HIS A 120 0.10 -5.01 -2.49
CA HIS A 120 0.83 -6.09 -1.80
C HIS A 120 1.93 -5.52 -0.90
N LEU A 121 2.67 -4.52 -1.37
CA LEU A 121 3.69 -3.86 -0.55
C LEU A 121 3.08 -3.22 0.70
N PHE A 122 1.97 -2.49 0.57
CA PHE A 122 1.22 -1.96 1.71
C PHE A 122 0.85 -3.08 2.70
N ALA A 123 0.21 -4.14 2.19
CA ALA A 123 -0.27 -5.24 3.03
C ALA A 123 0.87 -5.92 3.80
N ARG A 124 2.00 -6.14 3.12
CA ARG A 124 3.19 -6.73 3.72
C ARG A 124 3.78 -5.84 4.81
N LEU A 125 3.99 -4.56 4.53
CA LEU A 125 4.53 -3.61 5.51
C LEU A 125 3.61 -3.46 6.72
N TYR A 126 2.30 -3.39 6.50
CA TYR A 126 1.31 -3.34 7.57
C TYR A 126 1.37 -4.61 8.44
N TYR A 127 1.38 -5.78 7.81
CA TYR A 127 1.43 -7.04 8.54
C TYR A 127 2.76 -7.24 9.29
N GLU A 128 3.89 -6.83 8.70
CA GLU A 128 5.20 -6.87 9.38
C GLU A 128 5.20 -6.06 10.68
N GLN A 129 4.48 -4.95 10.71
CA GLN A 129 4.39 -4.05 11.86
C GLN A 129 3.35 -4.51 12.88
N GLU A 130 2.12 -4.79 12.45
CA GLU A 130 0.96 -4.98 13.33
C GLU A 130 0.67 -6.46 13.65
N LYS A 131 1.15 -7.40 12.82
CA LYS A 131 0.91 -8.87 12.94
C LYS A 131 -0.57 -9.27 13.07
N ASN A 132 -1.48 -8.37 12.72
CA ASN A 132 -2.92 -8.58 12.82
C ASN A 132 -3.55 -8.79 11.44
N LEU A 133 -3.77 -10.06 11.08
CA LEU A 133 -4.31 -10.43 9.77
C LEU A 133 -5.77 -10.04 9.58
N VAL A 134 -6.57 -10.11 10.63
CA VAL A 134 -8.00 -9.76 10.58
C VAL A 134 -8.14 -8.28 10.27
N ARG A 135 -7.46 -7.43 11.04
CA ARG A 135 -7.47 -5.98 10.80
C ARG A 135 -6.93 -5.61 9.41
N LEU A 136 -5.90 -6.32 8.92
CA LEU A 136 -5.41 -6.13 7.57
C LEU A 136 -6.47 -6.49 6.52
N ALA A 137 -7.19 -7.61 6.70
CA ALA A 137 -8.28 -8.01 5.81
C ALA A 137 -9.39 -6.95 5.74
N ASP A 138 -9.77 -6.39 6.90
CA ASP A 138 -10.76 -5.31 6.99
C ASP A 138 -10.30 -4.05 6.25
N ILE A 139 -9.07 -3.59 6.50
CA ILE A 139 -8.48 -2.42 5.82
C ILE A 139 -8.45 -2.63 4.30
N LEU A 140 -8.09 -3.83 3.85
CA LEU A 140 -8.06 -4.16 2.44
C LEU A 140 -9.46 -4.40 1.85
N GLY A 141 -10.48 -4.61 2.67
CA GLY A 141 -11.83 -4.98 2.22
C GLY A 141 -11.84 -6.34 1.53
N HIS A 142 -11.19 -7.33 2.14
CA HIS A 142 -11.24 -8.71 1.71
C HIS A 142 -12.42 -9.42 2.39
N SER A 143 -13.35 -9.94 1.60
CA SER A 143 -14.48 -10.74 2.11
C SER A 143 -14.07 -12.12 2.61
N ASN A 144 -12.91 -12.61 2.16
CA ASN A 144 -12.35 -13.88 2.59
C ASN A 144 -10.92 -13.63 3.12
N ILE A 145 -10.71 -13.96 4.38
CA ILE A 145 -9.43 -13.81 5.06
C ILE A 145 -8.30 -14.62 4.40
N ASN A 146 -8.63 -15.72 3.72
CA ASN A 146 -7.65 -16.50 2.99
C ASN A 146 -6.96 -15.68 1.87
N THR A 147 -7.64 -14.69 1.29
CA THR A 147 -7.04 -13.76 0.34
C THR A 147 -5.93 -12.93 0.99
N THR A 148 -5.99 -12.73 2.30
CA THR A 148 -5.00 -11.97 3.07
C THR A 148 -3.85 -12.86 3.56
N ARG A 149 -4.08 -14.18 3.71
CA ARG A 149 -3.05 -15.13 4.18
C ARG A 149 -1.81 -15.19 3.30
N ILE A 150 -1.92 -14.83 2.01
CA ILE A 150 -0.74 -14.73 1.12
C ILE A 150 0.34 -13.77 1.64
N TYR A 151 -0.03 -12.81 2.48
CA TYR A 151 0.90 -11.85 3.11
C TYR A 151 1.57 -12.40 4.37
N THR A 152 1.07 -13.53 4.90
CA THR A 152 1.59 -14.19 6.10
C THR A 152 2.44 -15.42 5.79
N MET A 153 2.59 -15.79 4.51
CA MET A 153 3.41 -16.93 4.11
C MET A 153 4.88 -16.61 4.42
N GLU A 154 5.25 -16.86 5.66
CA GLU A 154 6.61 -16.78 6.14
C GLU A 154 7.39 -18.01 5.68
N SER A 155 8.69 -17.84 5.42
CA SER A 155 9.58 -18.97 5.17
C SER A 155 9.70 -19.82 6.44
N GLY A 156 9.92 -21.13 6.30
CA GLY A 156 10.11 -22.02 7.47
C GLY A 156 11.18 -21.54 8.46
N ARG A 157 12.17 -20.76 8.01
CA ARG A 157 13.18 -20.10 8.88
C ARG A 157 12.55 -19.10 9.84
N ASN A 158 11.54 -18.35 9.41
CA ASN A 158 10.85 -17.38 10.28
C ASN A 158 10.00 -18.11 11.32
N HIS A 159 9.36 -19.20 10.95
CA HIS A 159 8.62 -20.04 11.90
C HIS A 159 9.57 -20.62 12.96
N MET A 160 10.72 -21.19 12.54
CA MET A 160 11.71 -21.71 13.47
C MET A 160 12.20 -20.64 14.45
N ARG A 161 12.56 -19.45 13.93
CA ARG A 161 13.00 -18.32 14.77
C ARG A 161 11.92 -17.85 15.75
N GLN A 162 10.65 -17.97 15.41
CA GLN A 162 9.53 -17.64 16.32
C GLN A 162 9.36 -18.72 17.40
N LEU A 163 9.48 -20.00 17.02
CA LEU A 163 9.43 -21.11 17.98
C LEU A 163 10.58 -21.06 18.98
N GLU A 164 11.78 -20.72 18.54
CA GLU A 164 12.96 -20.55 19.42
C GLU A 164 12.76 -19.45 20.47
N LYS A 165 11.94 -18.42 20.16
CA LYS A 165 11.63 -17.34 21.12
C LYS A 165 10.61 -17.71 22.18
N LEU A 166 9.93 -18.86 22.07
CA LEU A 166 8.88 -19.23 23.01
C LEU A 166 9.42 -19.66 24.38
N GLU A 167 10.73 -19.91 24.51
CA GLU A 167 11.40 -20.30 25.78
C GLU A 167 10.60 -21.35 26.59
N VAL A 168 9.91 -22.26 25.90
CA VAL A 168 9.04 -23.26 26.54
C VAL A 168 9.84 -24.48 27.01
N LEU A 169 11.07 -24.63 26.48
CA LEU A 169 11.91 -25.78 26.80
C LEU A 169 12.66 -25.51 28.11
N PHE A 170 12.42 -26.37 29.08
CA PHE A 170 13.17 -26.37 30.33
C PHE A 170 14.35 -27.35 30.20
N ASP A 171 15.57 -26.79 30.08
CA ASP A 171 16.80 -27.60 30.04
C ASP A 171 17.22 -27.98 31.44
N PHE A 172 16.87 -29.19 31.85
CA PHE A 172 17.24 -29.72 33.19
C PHE A 172 18.74 -29.97 33.33
N TYR A 173 19.47 -30.14 32.25
CA TYR A 173 20.91 -30.49 32.26
C TYR A 173 21.83 -29.27 32.37
N ASN A 174 21.37 -28.09 31.99
CA ASN A 174 22.24 -26.88 31.99
C ASN A 174 22.49 -26.31 33.41
N LYS A 175 21.72 -26.75 34.41
CA LYS A 175 21.95 -26.34 35.83
C LYS A 175 23.03 -27.13 36.52
N PHE A 176 23.47 -28.27 36.00
CA PHE A 176 24.50 -29.11 36.59
C PHE A 176 25.93 -28.86 36.08
N SER A 177 26.08 -28.15 34.94
CA SER A 177 27.42 -27.84 34.41
C SER A 177 28.07 -26.60 35.01
N LEU A 178 27.35 -25.85 35.87
CA LEU A 178 27.90 -24.70 36.64
C LEU A 178 28.30 -25.06 38.08
N LEU A 179 28.23 -26.36 38.48
CA LEU A 179 28.57 -26.86 39.82
C LEU A 179 29.70 -27.90 39.80
N LEU A 180 30.39 -28.06 38.66
CA LEU A 180 31.66 -28.80 38.52
C LEU A 180 32.74 -27.84 38.01
#